data_a78327d18de07f14ff92729e1e23fc7e
#
_entry.id   a78327d18de07f14ff92729e1e23fc7e
#
_cell.length_a   1.000
_cell.length_b   1.000
_cell.length_c   1.000
_cell.angle_alpha   90.00
_cell.angle_beta   90.00
_cell.angle_gamma   90.00
#
_symmetry.space_group_name_H-M   'P 1'
#
loop_
_entity.id
_entity.type
_entity.pdbx_description
1 polymer ?
#
loop_
_entity_poly.entity_id
_entity_poly.type
_entity_poly.pdbx_seq_one_letter_code
_entity_poly.pdbx_strand_id
1 'polypeptide(L)'
;MKPPKKPRFRKQLNSQAGLTLLEAMIALTVLLVAAVGVLSLGSVALTTTENQGHLMARTAEYAQDKMEQLLALKFCDATSNTTVLPASNNGGTGLAGCPVPLVNPQTGTGGNGGSSNPAAPVDGYVDYLDADGNLLPTAGGGAPAGWKYMRVWQVASINVNAPNTVKRITVTVTVSSALGNAAFPQSTLAALKAYPF
;
A
#
# COMPACT_ATOMS: atom_id res chain seq x y z
N MET A 1 50.41 83.41 6.30
CA MET A 1 50.16 82.02 6.79
C MET A 1 48.70 81.89 7.16
N LYS A 2 47.95 80.98 6.49
CA LYS A 2 46.49 80.80 6.66
C LYS A 2 46.32 79.59 7.57
N PRO A 3 45.53 79.63 8.67
CA PRO A 3 45.42 78.49 9.60
C PRO A 3 44.63 77.34 8.98
N PRO A 4 44.95 76.09 9.35
CA PRO A 4 44.27 74.94 8.80
C PRO A 4 42.84 74.80 9.30
N LYS A 5 41.91 74.49 8.36
CA LYS A 5 40.50 74.22 8.69
C LYS A 5 40.39 72.87 9.38
N LYS A 6 39.83 72.85 10.59
CA LYS A 6 39.50 71.62 11.32
C LYS A 6 38.40 70.83 10.58
N PRO A 7 38.48 69.52 10.45
CA PRO A 7 37.46 68.68 9.87
C PRO A 7 36.22 68.64 10.80
N ARG A 8 35.03 68.97 10.26
CA ARG A 8 33.77 68.80 10.96
C ARG A 8 33.37 67.33 10.86
N PHE A 9 33.52 66.57 11.94
CA PHE A 9 32.89 65.27 12.06
C PHE A 9 31.36 65.46 12.07
N ARG A 10 30.67 65.09 11.00
CA ARG A 10 29.22 64.93 10.98
C ARG A 10 28.89 63.71 11.84
N LYS A 11 28.35 63.94 13.02
CA LYS A 11 27.74 62.98 13.86
C LYS A 11 26.51 62.45 13.07
N GLN A 12 26.62 61.26 12.48
CA GLN A 12 25.43 60.55 11.95
C GLN A 12 24.57 60.24 13.17
N LEU A 13 23.51 61.01 13.35
CA LEU A 13 22.41 60.67 14.21
C LEU A 13 21.75 59.43 13.56
N ASN A 14 22.04 58.25 14.09
CA ASN A 14 21.20 57.10 13.85
C ASN A 14 19.81 57.46 14.32
N SER A 15 18.94 57.83 13.38
CA SER A 15 17.51 57.92 13.66
C SER A 15 17.05 56.47 13.89
N GLN A 16 17.01 56.04 15.13
CA GLN A 16 16.19 54.92 15.53
C GLN A 16 14.75 55.38 15.31
N ALA A 17 14.20 55.05 14.12
CA ALA A 17 12.80 55.14 13.89
C ALA A 17 12.15 54.13 14.84
N GLY A 18 11.60 54.58 15.97
CA GLY A 18 10.84 53.76 16.88
C GLY A 18 9.65 53.20 16.10
N LEU A 19 9.51 51.88 16.11
CA LEU A 19 8.32 51.22 15.59
C LEU A 19 7.10 51.90 16.23
N THR A 20 6.18 52.39 15.42
CA THR A 20 4.92 52.93 15.92
C THR A 20 4.10 51.77 16.50
N LEU A 21 3.33 52.01 17.54
CA LEU A 21 2.47 51.02 18.18
C LEU A 21 1.53 50.37 17.15
N LEU A 22 1.10 51.13 16.16
CA LEU A 22 0.27 50.69 15.05
C LEU A 22 1.01 49.67 14.18
N GLU A 23 2.26 49.91 13.83
CA GLU A 23 3.08 49.03 13.01
C GLU A 23 3.34 47.68 13.72
N ALA A 24 3.59 47.75 15.04
CA ALA A 24 3.73 46.54 15.84
C ALA A 24 2.43 45.72 15.88
N MET A 25 1.26 46.37 15.99
CA MET A 25 -0.03 45.68 15.97
C MET A 25 -0.33 45.04 14.61
N ILE A 26 -0.01 45.71 13.50
CA ILE A 26 -0.18 45.16 12.14
C ILE A 26 0.78 43.99 11.95
N ALA A 27 2.03 44.12 12.33
CA ALA A 27 3.01 43.02 12.22
C ALA A 27 2.59 41.80 13.03
N LEU A 28 2.06 42.02 14.25
CA LEU A 28 1.59 40.94 15.12
C LEU A 28 0.35 40.23 14.54
N THR A 29 -0.59 40.96 13.95
CA THR A 29 -1.78 40.36 13.30
C THR A 29 -1.40 39.56 12.07
N VAL A 30 -0.50 40.03 11.22
CA VAL A 30 0.00 39.30 10.06
C VAL A 30 0.73 38.04 10.50
N LEU A 31 1.57 38.14 11.52
CA LEU A 31 2.30 36.98 12.06
C LEU A 31 1.34 35.93 12.63
N LEU A 32 0.29 36.36 13.33
CA LEU A 32 -0.72 35.44 13.90
C LEU A 32 -1.49 34.72 12.81
N VAL A 33 -1.91 35.42 11.74
CA VAL A 33 -2.60 34.81 10.60
C VAL A 33 -1.68 33.78 9.90
N ALA A 34 -0.42 34.14 9.69
CA ALA A 34 0.57 33.22 9.10
C ALA A 34 0.81 32.00 9.99
N ALA A 35 0.94 32.19 11.29
CA ALA A 35 1.14 31.07 12.23
C ALA A 35 -0.05 30.11 12.26
N VAL A 36 -1.30 30.60 12.27
CA VAL A 36 -2.51 29.78 12.20
C VAL A 36 -2.56 29.00 10.88
N GLY A 37 -2.19 29.64 9.76
CA GLY A 37 -2.13 28.98 8.46
C GLY A 37 -1.15 27.81 8.43
N VAL A 38 0.06 27.99 8.97
CA VAL A 38 1.08 26.93 9.04
C VAL A 38 0.64 25.79 9.97
N LEU A 39 0.05 26.10 11.12
CA LEU A 39 -0.44 25.10 12.06
C LEU A 39 -1.59 24.28 11.48
N SER A 40 -2.51 24.88 10.73
CA SER A 40 -3.60 24.15 10.08
C SER A 40 -3.10 23.19 9.00
N LEU A 41 -2.15 23.60 8.17
CA LEU A 41 -1.52 22.74 7.19
C LEU A 41 -0.77 21.58 7.85
N GLY A 42 -0.07 21.86 8.96
CA GLY A 42 0.64 20.82 9.73
C GLY A 42 -0.32 19.76 10.28
N SER A 43 -1.45 20.16 10.84
CA SER A 43 -2.43 19.20 11.37
C SER A 43 -3.05 18.33 10.29
N VAL A 44 -3.38 18.86 9.12
CA VAL A 44 -3.89 18.09 7.98
C VAL A 44 -2.82 17.11 7.45
N ALA A 45 -1.57 17.54 7.37
CA ALA A 45 -0.48 16.67 6.92
C ALA A 45 -0.26 15.49 7.88
N LEU A 46 -0.31 15.73 9.19
CA LEU A 46 -0.15 14.68 10.20
C LEU A 46 -1.29 13.66 10.13
N THR A 47 -2.54 14.09 10.08
CA THR A 47 -3.70 13.19 10.04
C THR A 47 -3.74 12.36 8.75
N THR A 48 -3.36 12.92 7.59
CA THR A 48 -3.26 12.17 6.35
C THR A 48 -2.15 11.13 6.40
N THR A 49 -0.99 11.48 6.94
CA THR A 49 0.14 10.55 7.06
C THR A 49 -0.18 9.40 8.02
N GLU A 50 -0.81 9.67 9.15
CA GLU A 50 -1.23 8.66 10.12
C GLU A 50 -2.24 7.69 9.51
N ASN A 51 -3.28 8.20 8.85
CA ASN A 51 -4.29 7.36 8.19
C ASN A 51 -3.67 6.49 7.08
N GLN A 52 -2.77 7.03 6.27
CA GLN A 52 -2.06 6.25 5.25
C GLN A 52 -1.17 5.17 5.88
N GLY A 53 -0.47 5.49 6.96
CA GLY A 53 0.33 4.53 7.71
C GLY A 53 -0.49 3.36 8.25
N HIS A 54 -1.65 3.65 8.82
CA HIS A 54 -2.61 2.62 9.28
C HIS A 54 -3.10 1.73 8.15
N LEU A 55 -3.48 2.30 7.01
CA LEU A 55 -3.94 1.53 5.85
C LEU A 55 -2.83 0.67 5.26
N MET A 56 -1.59 1.18 5.17
CA MET A 56 -0.43 0.41 4.71
C MET A 56 -0.13 -0.76 5.66
N ALA A 57 -0.20 -0.56 6.97
CA ALA A 57 0.00 -1.63 7.95
C ALA A 57 -1.06 -2.72 7.79
N ARG A 58 -2.34 -2.35 7.65
CA ARG A 58 -3.44 -3.29 7.42
C ARG A 58 -3.31 -4.05 6.10
N THR A 59 -2.94 -3.38 5.00
CA THR A 59 -2.73 -4.09 3.74
C THR A 59 -1.58 -5.10 3.82
N ALA A 60 -0.52 -4.78 4.55
CA ALA A 60 0.60 -5.72 4.78
C ALA A 60 0.17 -6.92 5.64
N GLU A 61 -0.58 -6.69 6.72
CA GLU A 61 -1.14 -7.72 7.59
C GLU A 61 -2.03 -8.69 6.79
N TYR A 62 -2.97 -8.19 6.01
CA TYR A 62 -3.87 -9.03 5.21
C TYR A 62 -3.16 -9.74 4.05
N ALA A 63 -2.09 -9.17 3.50
CA ALA A 63 -1.27 -9.85 2.52
C ALA A 63 -0.51 -11.02 3.14
N GLN A 64 0.01 -10.83 4.36
CA GLN A 64 0.70 -11.88 5.10
C GLN A 64 -0.23 -13.02 5.51
N ASP A 65 -1.41 -12.70 6.05
CA ASP A 65 -2.44 -13.67 6.38
C ASP A 65 -2.82 -14.54 5.18
N LYS A 66 -3.07 -13.92 4.03
CA LYS A 66 -3.37 -14.66 2.79
C LYS A 66 -2.20 -15.50 2.31
N MET A 67 -0.98 -14.98 2.41
CA MET A 67 0.22 -15.72 2.02
C MET A 67 0.39 -16.99 2.87
N GLU A 68 0.18 -16.90 4.18
CA GLU A 68 0.26 -18.04 5.10
C GLU A 68 -0.78 -19.11 4.76
N GLN A 69 -2.02 -18.70 4.45
CA GLN A 69 -3.06 -19.63 4.01
C GLN A 69 -2.66 -20.40 2.75
N LEU A 70 -2.10 -19.70 1.75
CA LEU A 70 -1.68 -20.33 0.50
C LEU A 70 -0.46 -21.24 0.70
N LEU A 71 0.46 -20.85 1.57
CA LEU A 71 1.62 -21.66 1.91
C LEU A 71 1.25 -22.94 2.68
N ALA A 72 0.15 -22.93 3.44
CA ALA A 72 -0.34 -24.11 4.16
C ALA A 72 -0.93 -25.20 3.23
N LEU A 73 -1.37 -24.85 2.02
CA LEU A 73 -1.92 -25.81 1.08
C LEU A 73 -0.86 -26.76 0.54
N LYS A 74 -1.27 -27.94 0.04
CA LYS A 74 -0.36 -28.86 -0.66
C LYS A 74 0.14 -28.24 -1.96
N PHE A 75 1.35 -28.57 -2.36
CA PHE A 75 1.98 -28.02 -3.58
C PHE A 75 1.14 -28.22 -4.84
N CYS A 76 0.51 -29.40 -4.99
CA CYS A 76 -0.35 -29.76 -6.13
C CYS A 76 -1.84 -29.59 -5.84
N ASP A 77 -2.21 -28.78 -4.86
CA ASP A 77 -3.62 -28.53 -4.58
C ASP A 77 -4.29 -27.84 -5.78
N ALA A 78 -5.39 -28.39 -6.27
CA ALA A 78 -6.20 -27.86 -7.37
C ALA A 78 -7.66 -27.64 -6.98
N THR A 79 -8.06 -28.06 -5.77
CA THR A 79 -9.47 -28.15 -5.42
C THR A 79 -9.88 -27.32 -4.20
N SER A 80 -8.93 -26.89 -3.36
CA SER A 80 -9.25 -26.06 -2.21
C SER A 80 -9.78 -24.72 -2.63
N ASN A 81 -10.91 -24.33 -2.05
CA ASN A 81 -11.41 -22.99 -2.17
C ASN A 81 -10.67 -22.08 -1.20
N THR A 82 -9.82 -21.22 -1.74
CA THR A 82 -9.01 -20.27 -0.98
C THR A 82 -9.68 -18.91 -0.80
N THR A 83 -10.88 -18.72 -1.36
CA THR A 83 -11.68 -17.50 -1.17
C THR A 83 -12.54 -17.54 0.10
N VAL A 84 -12.43 -18.62 0.88
CA VAL A 84 -13.08 -18.79 2.20
C VAL A 84 -12.05 -19.04 3.28
N LEU A 85 -12.41 -18.78 4.54
CA LEU A 85 -11.58 -19.01 5.72
C LEU A 85 -12.31 -19.90 6.76
N PRO A 86 -11.68 -21.01 7.18
CA PRO A 86 -10.47 -21.65 6.65
C PRO A 86 -10.70 -22.15 5.22
N ALA A 87 -9.61 -22.29 4.42
CA ALA A 87 -9.71 -22.88 3.08
C ALA A 87 -10.39 -24.24 3.14
N SER A 88 -11.37 -24.47 2.28
CA SER A 88 -12.17 -25.69 2.26
C SER A 88 -12.03 -26.46 0.95
N ASN A 89 -12.17 -27.79 0.99
CA ASN A 89 -12.09 -28.67 -0.20
C ASN A 89 -13.46 -28.73 -0.92
N ASN A 90 -13.92 -27.62 -1.47
CA ASN A 90 -15.22 -27.51 -2.11
C ASN A 90 -15.16 -27.03 -3.58
N GLY A 91 -14.10 -27.41 -4.29
CA GLY A 91 -14.01 -27.16 -5.72
C GLY A 91 -13.40 -25.82 -6.11
N GLY A 92 -12.51 -25.25 -5.27
CA GLY A 92 -11.76 -24.05 -5.59
C GLY A 92 -10.56 -24.28 -6.51
N THR A 93 -9.75 -23.26 -6.66
CA THR A 93 -8.56 -23.26 -7.54
C THR A 93 -7.28 -23.70 -6.83
N GLY A 94 -7.27 -23.71 -5.51
CA GLY A 94 -6.11 -24.08 -4.68
C GLY A 94 -4.84 -23.34 -5.07
N LEU A 95 -3.78 -24.10 -5.33
CA LEU A 95 -2.50 -23.61 -5.89
C LEU A 95 -2.38 -23.94 -7.39
N ALA A 96 -3.50 -23.94 -8.13
CA ALA A 96 -3.58 -24.22 -9.55
C ALA A 96 -3.12 -25.64 -9.95
N GLY A 97 -3.05 -26.55 -9.00
CA GLY A 97 -2.66 -27.94 -9.25
C GLY A 97 -1.21 -28.15 -9.68
N CYS A 98 -0.95 -29.33 -10.17
CA CYS A 98 0.29 -29.66 -10.87
C CYS A 98 -0.03 -30.25 -12.24
N PRO A 99 0.81 -30.04 -13.24
CA PRO A 99 0.69 -30.81 -14.47
C PRO A 99 0.89 -32.30 -14.16
N VAL A 100 0.05 -33.14 -14.71
CA VAL A 100 0.14 -34.59 -14.54
C VAL A 100 0.62 -35.19 -15.85
N PRO A 101 1.64 -36.06 -15.84
CA PRO A 101 2.47 -36.49 -14.72
C PRO A 101 3.60 -35.51 -14.42
N LEU A 102 4.12 -35.50 -13.17
CA LEU A 102 5.36 -34.78 -12.78
C LEU A 102 6.62 -35.34 -13.50
N VAL A 103 6.42 -36.10 -14.57
CA VAL A 103 7.43 -36.78 -15.36
C VAL A 103 7.75 -36.02 -16.62
N ASN A 104 8.97 -35.79 -16.78
CA ASN A 104 9.78 -35.19 -17.80
C ASN A 104 9.27 -35.24 -19.26
N PRO A 105 9.42 -34.21 -20.08
CA PRO A 105 9.43 -32.78 -19.77
C PRO A 105 8.00 -32.23 -19.73
N GLN A 106 7.71 -31.42 -18.74
CA GLN A 106 6.36 -30.86 -18.59
C GLN A 106 6.10 -29.79 -19.64
N THR A 107 5.39 -30.14 -20.66
CA THR A 107 4.86 -29.23 -21.70
C THR A 107 3.45 -28.76 -21.34
N GLY A 108 3.21 -28.30 -20.12
CA GLY A 108 1.88 -27.88 -19.68
C GLY A 108 1.94 -26.58 -18.90
N THR A 109 0.88 -25.80 -19.00
CA THR A 109 0.63 -24.58 -18.23
C THR A 109 0.19 -24.85 -16.79
N GLY A 110 0.22 -26.09 -16.36
CA GLY A 110 -0.19 -26.51 -15.02
C GLY A 110 0.62 -25.84 -13.92
N GLY A 111 -0.05 -25.51 -12.82
CA GLY A 111 0.56 -24.82 -11.71
C GLY A 111 0.63 -23.29 -11.84
N ASN A 112 -0.03 -22.73 -12.85
CA ASN A 112 -0.17 -21.28 -13.03
C ASN A 112 -1.63 -20.87 -12.93
N GLY A 113 -1.91 -19.82 -12.19
CA GLY A 113 -3.27 -19.27 -12.07
C GLY A 113 -3.28 -17.91 -11.38
N GLY A 114 -4.40 -17.20 -11.56
CA GLY A 114 -4.63 -15.89 -10.94
C GLY A 114 -3.88 -14.73 -11.56
N SER A 115 -4.00 -13.59 -10.89
CA SER A 115 -3.36 -12.33 -11.26
C SER A 115 -2.92 -11.60 -10.00
N SER A 116 -1.73 -11.05 -10.00
CA SER A 116 -1.28 -10.13 -8.94
C SER A 116 -1.66 -8.68 -9.20
N ASN A 117 -2.38 -8.41 -10.30
CA ASN A 117 -2.85 -7.07 -10.66
C ASN A 117 -4.26 -6.83 -10.09
N PRO A 118 -4.44 -5.91 -9.12
CA PRO A 118 -5.76 -5.57 -8.58
C PRO A 118 -6.75 -5.01 -9.61
N ALA A 119 -6.26 -4.41 -10.70
CA ALA A 119 -7.12 -3.88 -11.76
C ALA A 119 -7.67 -4.97 -12.70
N ALA A 120 -7.12 -6.18 -12.63
CA ALA A 120 -7.54 -7.34 -13.43
C ALA A 120 -7.63 -8.60 -12.55
N PRO A 121 -8.55 -8.63 -11.57
CA PRO A 121 -8.72 -9.78 -10.69
C PRO A 121 -9.22 -10.99 -11.49
N VAL A 122 -8.78 -12.17 -11.08
CA VAL A 122 -9.22 -13.44 -11.68
C VAL A 122 -10.09 -14.18 -10.69
N ASP A 123 -11.25 -14.65 -11.14
CA ASP A 123 -12.18 -15.39 -10.30
C ASP A 123 -11.51 -16.64 -9.68
N GLY A 124 -11.80 -16.89 -8.40
CA GLY A 124 -11.13 -17.93 -7.61
C GLY A 124 -9.73 -17.54 -7.09
N TYR A 125 -9.19 -16.39 -7.51
CA TYR A 125 -7.91 -15.81 -7.07
C TYR A 125 -8.08 -14.38 -6.53
N VAL A 126 -9.27 -14.06 -6.08
CA VAL A 126 -9.61 -12.78 -5.46
C VAL A 126 -10.55 -13.01 -4.30
N ASP A 127 -10.37 -12.26 -3.22
CA ASP A 127 -11.34 -12.13 -2.14
C ASP A 127 -11.39 -10.70 -1.61
N TYR A 128 -12.41 -10.43 -0.80
CA TYR A 128 -12.71 -9.09 -0.32
C TYR A 128 -12.95 -9.12 1.19
N LEU A 129 -12.44 -8.11 1.88
CA LEU A 129 -12.63 -7.93 3.31
C LEU A 129 -13.38 -6.63 3.58
N ASP A 130 -14.13 -6.60 4.67
CA ASP A 130 -14.74 -5.39 5.20
C ASP A 130 -13.71 -4.51 5.95
N ALA A 131 -14.17 -3.47 6.63
CA ALA A 131 -13.31 -2.56 7.41
C ALA A 131 -12.64 -3.24 8.61
N ASP A 132 -13.26 -4.28 9.14
CA ASP A 132 -12.81 -5.02 10.33
C ASP A 132 -11.93 -6.23 9.95
N GLY A 133 -11.79 -6.51 8.65
CA GLY A 133 -11.00 -7.61 8.12
C GLY A 133 -11.79 -8.91 7.97
N ASN A 134 -13.12 -8.87 8.12
CA ASN A 134 -13.95 -10.05 7.90
C ASN A 134 -14.10 -10.33 6.40
N LEU A 135 -14.04 -11.60 6.04
CA LEU A 135 -14.20 -12.04 4.66
C LEU A 135 -15.66 -11.84 4.20
N LEU A 136 -15.82 -11.16 3.08
CA LEU A 136 -17.10 -10.95 2.45
C LEU A 136 -17.37 -12.03 1.39
N PRO A 137 -18.60 -12.59 1.32
CA PRO A 137 -18.94 -13.58 0.32
C PRO A 137 -18.95 -12.95 -1.08
N THR A 138 -18.22 -13.58 -2.00
CA THR A 138 -18.22 -13.22 -3.42
C THR A 138 -19.34 -13.98 -4.12
N ALA A 139 -20.47 -13.33 -4.36
CA ALA A 139 -21.52 -13.88 -5.17
C ALA A 139 -21.31 -13.43 -6.63
N GLY A 140 -20.87 -14.35 -7.51
CA GLY A 140 -20.86 -14.11 -8.94
C GLY A 140 -19.71 -13.27 -9.50
N GLY A 141 -18.52 -13.31 -8.90
CA GLY A 141 -17.28 -12.78 -9.51
C GLY A 141 -17.09 -11.25 -9.44
N GLY A 142 -18.03 -10.51 -8.82
CA GLY A 142 -17.92 -9.07 -8.64
C GLY A 142 -17.55 -8.66 -7.21
N ALA A 143 -17.05 -7.43 -7.04
CA ALA A 143 -16.75 -6.88 -5.74
C ALA A 143 -18.06 -6.71 -4.92
N PRO A 144 -18.17 -7.30 -3.72
CA PRO A 144 -19.35 -7.18 -2.88
C PRO A 144 -19.52 -5.76 -2.35
N ALA A 145 -20.76 -5.37 -2.01
CA ALA A 145 -21.02 -4.07 -1.40
C ALA A 145 -20.31 -3.97 -0.04
N GLY A 146 -19.74 -2.79 0.26
CA GLY A 146 -19.11 -2.51 1.55
C GLY A 146 -17.68 -3.04 1.71
N TRP A 147 -17.07 -3.63 0.68
CA TRP A 147 -15.68 -4.05 0.75
C TRP A 147 -14.73 -2.86 0.99
N LYS A 148 -13.69 -3.10 1.76
CA LYS A 148 -12.65 -2.11 2.07
C LYS A 148 -11.28 -2.55 1.57
N TYR A 149 -10.99 -3.85 1.61
CA TYR A 149 -9.73 -4.41 1.13
C TYR A 149 -10.02 -5.49 0.11
N MET A 150 -9.26 -5.50 -0.98
CA MET A 150 -9.28 -6.53 -1.99
C MET A 150 -7.93 -7.22 -1.99
N ARG A 151 -7.92 -8.55 -1.88
CA ARG A 151 -6.73 -9.39 -1.98
C ARG A 151 -6.79 -10.14 -3.29
N VAL A 152 -5.76 -10.00 -4.12
CA VAL A 152 -5.58 -10.79 -5.34
C VAL A 152 -4.29 -11.59 -5.22
N TRP A 153 -4.27 -12.77 -5.81
CA TRP A 153 -3.05 -13.57 -5.80
C TRP A 153 -2.82 -14.27 -7.13
N GLN A 154 -1.54 -14.54 -7.36
CA GLN A 154 -1.06 -15.27 -8.53
C GLN A 154 -0.17 -16.41 -8.09
N VAL A 155 -0.37 -17.58 -8.70
CA VAL A 155 0.50 -18.74 -8.60
C VAL A 155 1.18 -18.92 -9.95
N ALA A 156 2.51 -18.97 -9.98
CA ALA A 156 3.29 -19.13 -11.20
C ALA A 156 4.45 -20.12 -10.98
N SER A 157 4.62 -21.05 -11.88
CA SER A 157 5.80 -21.93 -11.92
C SER A 157 7.03 -21.15 -12.39
N ILE A 158 8.14 -21.29 -11.68
CA ILE A 158 9.36 -20.51 -11.96
C ILE A 158 10.17 -21.11 -13.11
N ASN A 159 10.12 -22.44 -13.29
CA ASN A 159 10.96 -23.12 -14.26
C ASN A 159 10.09 -23.85 -15.28
N VAL A 160 9.99 -23.32 -16.49
CA VAL A 160 9.23 -23.89 -17.60
C VAL A 160 9.94 -25.07 -18.30
N ASN A 161 11.24 -25.27 -18.05
CA ASN A 161 12.08 -26.26 -18.73
C ASN A 161 12.55 -27.41 -17.81
N ALA A 162 12.17 -27.40 -16.54
CA ALA A 162 12.44 -28.47 -15.58
C ALA A 162 11.12 -28.93 -14.94
N PRO A 163 11.07 -30.07 -14.29
CA PRO A 163 9.91 -30.43 -13.50
C PRO A 163 9.58 -29.27 -12.58
N ASN A 164 8.33 -28.78 -12.64
CA ASN A 164 7.87 -27.62 -11.91
C ASN A 164 7.91 -27.90 -10.39
N THR A 165 9.11 -27.83 -9.83
CA THR A 165 9.37 -28.14 -8.41
C THR A 165 9.27 -26.92 -7.53
N VAL A 166 9.14 -25.72 -8.13
CA VAL A 166 9.03 -24.45 -7.38
C VAL A 166 7.94 -23.58 -7.96
N LYS A 167 7.03 -23.15 -7.13
CA LYS A 167 6.00 -22.13 -7.43
C LYS A 167 6.34 -20.82 -6.74
N ARG A 168 6.14 -19.73 -7.45
CA ARG A 168 6.08 -18.39 -6.87
C ARG A 168 4.62 -18.04 -6.60
N ILE A 169 4.33 -17.69 -5.37
CA ILE A 169 3.03 -17.16 -4.96
C ILE A 169 3.22 -15.67 -4.73
N THR A 170 2.42 -14.85 -5.37
CA THR A 170 2.42 -13.39 -5.18
C THR A 170 1.03 -12.98 -4.70
N VAL A 171 0.95 -12.28 -3.58
CA VAL A 171 -0.30 -11.74 -3.02
C VAL A 171 -0.20 -10.22 -3.05
N THR A 172 -1.22 -9.58 -3.56
CA THR A 172 -1.34 -8.12 -3.57
C THR A 172 -2.64 -7.72 -2.88
N VAL A 173 -2.56 -6.78 -1.94
CA VAL A 173 -3.71 -6.23 -1.22
C VAL A 173 -3.81 -4.74 -1.49
N THR A 174 -5.00 -4.28 -1.81
CA THR A 174 -5.33 -2.87 -2.03
C THR A 174 -6.59 -2.47 -1.31
N VAL A 175 -6.77 -1.16 -1.07
CA VAL A 175 -7.97 -0.59 -0.44
C VAL A 175 -8.99 -0.14 -1.48
N SER A 176 -10.29 -0.08 -1.12
CA SER A 176 -11.40 0.25 -2.02
C SER A 176 -11.50 1.72 -2.39
N SER A 177 -10.95 2.62 -1.58
CA SER A 177 -11.03 4.05 -1.81
C SER A 177 -9.76 4.75 -1.39
N ALA A 178 -9.30 5.67 -2.21
CA ALA A 178 -8.26 6.62 -1.82
C ALA A 178 -8.85 7.61 -0.80
N LEU A 179 -8.08 7.92 0.22
CA LEU A 179 -8.31 9.09 1.05
C LEU A 179 -7.80 10.32 0.24
N GLY A 180 -8.71 10.96 -0.48
CA GLY A 180 -8.36 12.07 -1.36
C GLY A 180 -7.70 11.64 -2.68
N ASN A 181 -6.86 12.49 -3.27
CA ASN A 181 -6.11 12.23 -4.51
C ASN A 181 -4.79 11.45 -4.30
N ALA A 182 -4.61 10.84 -3.15
CA ALA A 182 -3.42 10.03 -2.86
C ALA A 182 -3.49 8.67 -3.57
N ALA A 183 -2.33 8.11 -3.89
CA ALA A 183 -2.24 6.74 -4.39
C ALA A 183 -2.87 5.76 -3.39
N PHE A 184 -3.58 4.74 -3.90
CA PHE A 184 -4.17 3.70 -3.05
C PHE A 184 -3.06 2.98 -2.29
N PRO A 185 -3.14 2.87 -0.96
CA PRO A 185 -2.24 2.01 -0.21
C PRO A 185 -2.33 0.58 -0.75
N GLN A 186 -1.18 0.02 -1.09
CA GLN A 186 -1.06 -1.31 -1.65
C GLN A 186 0.15 -2.01 -1.06
N SER A 187 0.00 -3.28 -0.69
CA SER A 187 1.09 -4.14 -0.26
C SER A 187 1.16 -5.38 -1.14
N THR A 188 2.38 -5.75 -1.53
CA THR A 188 2.61 -6.95 -2.33
C THR A 188 3.67 -7.80 -1.65
N LEU A 189 3.33 -9.08 -1.40
CA LEU A 189 4.23 -10.09 -0.88
C LEU A 189 4.45 -11.18 -1.92
N ALA A 190 5.65 -11.73 -1.96
CA ALA A 190 5.98 -12.87 -2.80
C ALA A 190 6.71 -13.94 -1.99
N ALA A 191 6.34 -15.20 -2.18
CA ALA A 191 6.97 -16.34 -1.55
C ALA A 191 7.23 -17.45 -2.57
N LEU A 192 8.19 -18.33 -2.26
CA LEU A 192 8.49 -19.50 -3.02
C LEU A 192 8.02 -20.75 -2.26
N LYS A 193 7.35 -21.64 -2.96
CA LYS A 193 6.91 -22.93 -2.44
C LYS A 193 7.55 -24.04 -3.25
N ALA A 194 8.41 -24.82 -2.59
CA ALA A 194 9.05 -25.99 -3.21
C ALA A 194 8.18 -27.24 -3.08
N TYR A 195 8.30 -28.15 -4.08
CA TYR A 195 7.76 -29.49 -3.97
C TYR A 195 8.52 -30.27 -2.88
N PRO A 196 7.85 -30.94 -1.95
CA PRO A 196 8.52 -31.75 -0.96
C PRO A 196 9.13 -32.98 -1.67
N PHE A 197 10.40 -33.24 -1.40
CA PHE A 197 11.14 -34.41 -1.89
C PHE A 197 10.80 -35.65 -1.08
#